data_58e05c056c1ac05ca8d5587d3b777184
#
_entry.id   58e05c056c1ac05ca8d5587d3b777184
#
_cell.length_a   1.000
_cell.length_b   1.000
_cell.length_c   1.000
_cell.angle_alpha   90.00
_cell.angle_beta   90.00
_cell.angle_gamma   90.00
#
_symmetry.space_group_name_H-M   'P 1'
#
loop_
_entity.id
_entity.type
_entity.pdbx_description
1 polymer ?
#
loop_
_entity_poly.entity_id
_entity_poly.type
_entity_poly.pdbx_seq_one_letter_code
_entity_poly.pdbx_strand_id
1 'polypeptide(L)'
;MKTPGVMIAAVKSGSGKTTVTCAFLKQLLCRKKHPVSFKCGPDYIDPMFHEQVLKIPSKNLDTFFSDVSQIQALYEMELPGHDIAVLEGVMGLYDGLGGIREEGSSYHLARTLDVPIILVVDARGMGKSVIPLIAGFLQYDEKKLIKGVILNRTSKMFFDTIAPLIEEELAIKALGCIPNEKELTISSRHLGLILPEEMEELNFQLEKAGQLLEKYVDVDAMIGIAESALWEKGETVTEEVKLEEKEDLEEKAYSGKVTIFSRAIFRGKNKLYDTKNSGTNIIPPRIAVAKDEAFCFYYRDNLRMLEHYGAELVFFSPLHDEKLPENIHGLLLGGGYPELYAKQLEENESMRKSIKEALEQQLPSLAECGGFMYLHDTLTDREGTTYQMAGVIPAECQYMGKLVRFGYVEVQLPQGLTEKGTAERPEPEKIKAHEFHYFDSTANGEDCIATKPVTGRSWKCIHASDDHFWGFPHLYYPSDPKFVKWFLERTEKHI
;
A
#
# COMPACT_ATOMS: atom_id res chain seq x y z
N MET A 1 -19.76 -12.19 -13.26
CA MET A 1 -20.14 -12.62 -11.89
C MET A 1 -19.66 -11.54 -10.93
N LYS A 2 -20.45 -11.26 -9.89
CA LYS A 2 -20.06 -10.33 -8.83
C LYS A 2 -19.13 -11.06 -7.87
N THR A 3 -17.97 -10.49 -7.55
CA THR A 3 -17.03 -11.08 -6.59
C THR A 3 -17.46 -10.66 -5.19
N PRO A 4 -17.77 -11.59 -4.25
CA PRO A 4 -18.06 -11.27 -2.88
C PRO A 4 -16.86 -10.63 -2.18
N GLY A 5 -17.15 -9.73 -1.22
CA GLY A 5 -16.09 -9.05 -0.47
C GLY A 5 -16.38 -8.93 1.01
N VAL A 6 -15.34 -8.95 1.85
CA VAL A 6 -15.46 -8.78 3.29
C VAL A 6 -14.26 -8.03 3.86
N MET A 7 -14.49 -7.14 4.82
CA MET A 7 -13.43 -6.48 5.56
C MET A 7 -13.24 -7.11 6.94
N ILE A 8 -11.99 -7.41 7.29
CA ILE A 8 -11.59 -7.78 8.65
C ILE A 8 -11.03 -6.55 9.32
N ALA A 9 -11.75 -6.00 10.28
CA ALA A 9 -11.37 -4.81 11.04
C ALA A 9 -11.35 -5.09 12.53
N ALA A 10 -10.90 -4.16 13.36
CA ALA A 10 -10.81 -4.38 14.79
C ALA A 10 -11.15 -3.12 15.60
N VAL A 11 -11.41 -3.32 16.89
CA VAL A 11 -11.73 -2.22 17.82
C VAL A 11 -10.56 -1.27 18.06
N LYS A 12 -9.32 -1.75 17.92
CA LYS A 12 -8.10 -0.96 18.09
C LYS A 12 -6.90 -1.63 17.40
N SER A 13 -5.80 -0.89 17.26
CA SER A 13 -4.52 -1.46 16.82
C SER A 13 -4.08 -2.57 17.77
N GLY A 14 -3.39 -3.58 17.23
CA GLY A 14 -2.88 -4.72 18.01
C GLY A 14 -3.95 -5.73 18.46
N SER A 15 -5.21 -5.64 17.99
CA SER A 15 -6.27 -6.61 18.30
C SER A 15 -6.15 -7.94 17.56
N GLY A 16 -5.20 -8.10 16.63
CA GLY A 16 -4.92 -9.34 15.88
C GLY A 16 -5.58 -9.42 14.51
N LYS A 17 -5.93 -8.28 13.90
CA LYS A 17 -6.49 -8.23 12.52
C LYS A 17 -5.65 -9.01 11.52
N THR A 18 -4.36 -8.69 11.43
CA THR A 18 -3.42 -9.30 10.47
C THR A 18 -3.38 -10.83 10.64
N THR A 19 -3.31 -11.32 11.88
CA THR A 19 -3.34 -12.76 12.14
C THR A 19 -4.64 -13.42 11.66
N VAL A 20 -5.80 -12.78 11.94
CA VAL A 20 -7.11 -13.29 11.49
C VAL A 20 -7.22 -13.23 9.98
N THR A 21 -6.77 -12.14 9.36
CA THR A 21 -6.80 -11.96 7.90
C THR A 21 -5.94 -13.03 7.21
N CYS A 22 -4.69 -13.19 7.63
CA CYS A 22 -3.79 -14.18 7.06
C CYS A 22 -4.30 -15.62 7.26
N ALA A 23 -4.85 -15.94 8.44
CA ALA A 23 -5.46 -17.24 8.71
C ALA A 23 -6.70 -17.49 7.82
N PHE A 24 -7.53 -16.48 7.60
CA PHE A 24 -8.70 -16.57 6.72
C PHE A 24 -8.28 -16.74 5.25
N LEU A 25 -7.32 -15.95 4.77
CA LEU A 25 -6.75 -16.10 3.43
C LEU A 25 -6.18 -17.51 3.22
N LYS A 26 -5.46 -18.05 4.21
CA LYS A 26 -4.95 -19.42 4.17
C LYS A 26 -6.06 -20.45 4.08
N GLN A 27 -7.15 -20.29 4.86
CA GLN A 27 -8.31 -21.17 4.79
C GLN A 27 -9.03 -21.11 3.45
N LEU A 28 -9.12 -19.94 2.82
CA LEU A 28 -9.66 -19.81 1.46
C LEU A 28 -8.84 -20.61 0.45
N LEU A 29 -7.50 -20.54 0.53
CA LEU A 29 -6.62 -21.36 -0.32
C LEU A 29 -6.79 -22.86 -0.07
N CYS A 30 -6.91 -23.29 1.19
CA CYS A 30 -7.17 -24.69 1.53
C CYS A 30 -8.50 -25.20 0.93
N ARG A 31 -9.48 -24.31 0.82
CA ARG A 31 -10.79 -24.57 0.18
C ARG A 31 -10.76 -24.40 -1.35
N LYS A 32 -9.57 -24.25 -1.95
CA LYS A 32 -9.35 -24.06 -3.39
C LYS A 32 -10.08 -22.86 -3.98
N LYS A 33 -10.28 -21.81 -3.16
CA LYS A 33 -10.75 -20.51 -3.64
C LYS A 33 -9.55 -19.67 -4.10
N HIS A 34 -9.81 -18.73 -5.00
CA HIS A 34 -8.82 -17.78 -5.52
C HIS A 34 -9.10 -16.39 -4.95
N PRO A 35 -8.63 -16.07 -3.73
CA PRO A 35 -8.84 -14.78 -3.12
C PRO A 35 -7.99 -13.70 -3.77
N VAL A 36 -8.47 -12.44 -3.71
CA VAL A 36 -7.69 -11.22 -3.84
C VAL A 36 -7.71 -10.47 -2.51
N SER A 37 -6.61 -9.84 -2.16
CA SER A 37 -6.47 -9.15 -0.88
C SER A 37 -6.26 -7.65 -1.09
N PHE A 38 -6.79 -6.86 -0.14
CA PHE A 38 -6.59 -5.41 -0.10
C PHE A 38 -6.21 -4.98 1.32
N LYS A 39 -5.28 -4.02 1.41
CA LYS A 39 -4.94 -3.37 2.67
C LYS A 39 -5.51 -1.97 2.72
N CYS A 40 -6.26 -1.66 3.76
CA CYS A 40 -6.69 -0.29 4.05
C CYS A 40 -5.49 0.55 4.51
N GLY A 41 -5.32 1.73 3.91
CA GLY A 41 -4.25 2.64 4.29
C GLY A 41 -2.91 2.42 3.56
N PRO A 42 -1.87 3.18 3.94
CA PRO A 42 -0.62 3.29 3.18
C PRO A 42 0.44 2.25 3.55
N ASP A 43 0.06 1.18 4.24
CA ASP A 43 0.96 0.12 4.71
C ASP A 43 1.50 -0.72 3.56
N TYR A 44 2.83 -0.81 3.42
CA TYR A 44 3.48 -1.65 2.40
C TYR A 44 3.66 -3.11 2.84
N ILE A 45 3.75 -3.34 4.15
CA ILE A 45 4.21 -4.61 4.72
C ILE A 45 3.17 -5.72 4.51
N ASP A 46 1.90 -5.46 4.89
CA ASP A 46 0.86 -6.47 4.80
C ASP A 46 0.56 -6.91 3.34
N PRO A 47 0.45 -6.00 2.34
CA PRO A 47 0.33 -6.41 0.95
C PRO A 47 1.50 -7.25 0.43
N MET A 48 2.72 -6.87 0.76
CA MET A 48 3.91 -7.63 0.38
C MET A 48 3.91 -9.03 0.99
N PHE A 49 3.51 -9.15 2.26
CA PHE A 49 3.38 -10.44 2.93
C PHE A 49 2.34 -11.34 2.24
N HIS A 50 1.16 -10.80 1.90
CA HIS A 50 0.13 -11.55 1.18
C HIS A 50 0.64 -12.03 -0.20
N GLU A 51 1.37 -11.19 -0.92
CA GLU A 51 1.94 -11.55 -2.23
C GLU A 51 3.10 -12.54 -2.12
N GLN A 52 4.05 -12.31 -1.22
CA GLN A 52 5.27 -13.10 -1.15
C GLN A 52 5.07 -14.45 -0.45
N VAL A 53 4.29 -14.48 0.65
CA VAL A 53 4.12 -15.68 1.46
C VAL A 53 2.90 -16.48 1.04
N LEU A 54 1.74 -15.82 0.96
CA LEU A 54 0.49 -16.49 0.61
C LEU A 54 0.29 -16.66 -0.90
N LYS A 55 1.11 -15.98 -1.74
CA LYS A 55 0.96 -15.93 -3.19
C LYS A 55 -0.41 -15.42 -3.63
N ILE A 56 -0.99 -14.52 -2.86
CA ILE A 56 -2.29 -13.89 -3.12
C ILE A 56 -2.04 -12.47 -3.61
N PRO A 57 -2.56 -12.06 -4.78
CA PRO A 57 -2.46 -10.68 -5.24
C PRO A 57 -3.00 -9.71 -4.19
N SER A 58 -2.23 -8.68 -3.89
CA SER A 58 -2.58 -7.70 -2.86
C SER A 58 -2.25 -6.28 -3.29
N LYS A 59 -3.02 -5.31 -2.80
CA LYS A 59 -2.74 -3.89 -3.01
C LYS A 59 -3.36 -3.01 -1.92
N ASN A 60 -2.91 -1.77 -1.84
CA ASN A 60 -3.51 -0.78 -0.97
C ASN A 60 -4.79 -0.18 -1.57
N LEU A 61 -5.75 0.11 -0.70
CA LEU A 61 -6.88 0.99 -0.98
C LEU A 61 -6.95 2.04 0.14
N ASP A 62 -6.89 3.31 -0.22
CA ASP A 62 -6.75 4.38 0.76
C ASP A 62 -7.65 5.58 0.40
N THR A 63 -8.64 5.83 1.25
CA THR A 63 -9.64 6.88 1.05
C THR A 63 -9.14 8.28 1.40
N PHE A 64 -7.92 8.43 1.91
CA PHE A 64 -7.22 9.70 1.91
C PHE A 64 -6.55 9.97 0.57
N PHE A 65 -5.89 8.99 -0.01
CA PHE A 65 -5.18 9.15 -1.27
C PHE A 65 -6.12 9.32 -2.47
N SER A 66 -7.22 8.57 -2.50
CA SER A 66 -8.14 8.48 -3.63
C SER A 66 -9.57 8.87 -3.26
N ASP A 67 -10.29 9.46 -4.20
CA ASP A 67 -11.72 9.74 -4.04
C ASP A 67 -12.57 8.47 -4.16
N VAL A 68 -13.88 8.59 -3.86
CA VAL A 68 -14.82 7.47 -3.88
C VAL A 68 -14.81 6.74 -5.22
N SER A 69 -14.85 7.46 -6.34
CA SER A 69 -14.91 6.87 -7.67
C SER A 69 -13.62 6.14 -8.04
N GLN A 70 -12.49 6.69 -7.62
CA GLN A 70 -11.17 6.07 -7.80
C GLN A 70 -11.05 4.79 -6.97
N ILE A 71 -11.46 4.82 -5.68
CA ILE A 71 -11.43 3.63 -4.80
C ILE A 71 -12.28 2.50 -5.40
N GLN A 72 -13.50 2.80 -5.84
CA GLN A 72 -14.39 1.81 -6.43
C GLN A 72 -13.77 1.18 -7.69
N ALA A 73 -13.22 1.98 -8.57
CA ALA A 73 -12.61 1.50 -9.79
C ALA A 73 -11.30 0.72 -9.54
N LEU A 74 -10.47 1.15 -8.58
CA LEU A 74 -9.26 0.43 -8.17
C LEU A 74 -9.59 -0.93 -7.52
N TYR A 75 -10.71 -1.02 -6.80
CA TYR A 75 -11.22 -2.27 -6.26
C TYR A 75 -11.73 -3.18 -7.37
N GLU A 76 -12.65 -2.69 -8.22
CA GLU A 76 -13.24 -3.46 -9.32
C GLU A 76 -12.20 -4.01 -10.30
N MET A 77 -11.13 -3.29 -10.54
CA MET A 77 -10.06 -3.69 -11.46
C MET A 77 -9.37 -4.99 -11.06
N GLU A 78 -9.29 -5.28 -9.77
CA GLU A 78 -8.60 -6.47 -9.26
C GLU A 78 -9.53 -7.68 -9.06
N LEU A 79 -10.86 -7.51 -9.17
CA LEU A 79 -11.81 -8.60 -8.92
C LEU A 79 -11.87 -9.70 -10.01
N PRO A 80 -11.66 -9.41 -11.31
CA PRO A 80 -11.77 -10.45 -12.35
C PRO A 80 -10.80 -11.60 -12.12
N GLY A 81 -11.33 -12.84 -12.18
CA GLY A 81 -10.56 -14.06 -11.96
C GLY A 81 -10.42 -14.49 -10.49
N HIS A 82 -11.02 -13.73 -9.57
CA HIS A 82 -11.01 -14.04 -8.14
C HIS A 82 -12.41 -14.37 -7.61
N ASP A 83 -12.47 -15.31 -6.66
CA ASP A 83 -13.72 -15.82 -6.08
C ASP A 83 -14.22 -14.98 -4.90
N ILE A 84 -13.28 -14.30 -4.21
CA ILE A 84 -13.56 -13.52 -3.00
C ILE A 84 -12.51 -12.44 -2.79
N ALA A 85 -12.94 -11.25 -2.38
CA ALA A 85 -12.08 -10.15 -1.96
C ALA A 85 -12.03 -10.06 -0.43
N VAL A 86 -10.81 -10.04 0.13
CA VAL A 86 -10.60 -9.87 1.56
C VAL A 86 -9.87 -8.56 1.80
N LEU A 87 -10.50 -7.66 2.56
CA LEU A 87 -9.93 -6.37 2.91
C LEU A 87 -9.42 -6.44 4.35
N GLU A 88 -8.16 -6.07 4.57
CA GLU A 88 -7.60 -5.90 5.91
C GLU A 88 -7.67 -4.44 6.34
N GLY A 89 -8.33 -4.18 7.45
CA GLY A 89 -8.44 -2.85 8.04
C GLY A 89 -7.14 -2.32 8.64
N VAL A 90 -7.08 -1.02 8.89
CA VAL A 90 -5.96 -0.32 9.55
C VAL A 90 -6.40 0.19 10.92
N MET A 91 -5.51 0.22 11.90
CA MET A 91 -5.74 0.73 13.26
C MET A 91 -7.07 0.22 13.89
N GLY A 92 -7.84 1.03 14.58
CA GLY A 92 -9.22 0.75 14.96
C GLY A 92 -10.18 1.07 13.81
N LEU A 93 -11.37 0.46 13.83
CA LEU A 93 -12.37 0.54 12.75
C LEU A 93 -12.67 1.98 12.32
N TYR A 94 -12.77 2.89 13.26
CA TYR A 94 -13.11 4.31 13.03
C TYR A 94 -11.90 5.25 13.08
N ASP A 95 -10.69 4.72 13.30
CA ASP A 95 -9.47 5.51 13.42
C ASP A 95 -8.96 5.90 12.01
N GLY A 96 -9.25 7.11 11.59
CA GLY A 96 -8.78 7.66 10.31
C GLY A 96 -7.77 8.79 10.50
N LEU A 97 -7.90 9.86 9.74
CA LEU A 97 -6.94 10.96 9.74
C LEU A 97 -6.77 11.59 11.12
N GLY A 98 -5.55 11.58 11.61
CA GLY A 98 -5.18 12.11 12.92
C GLY A 98 -5.82 11.38 14.10
N GLY A 99 -6.44 10.22 13.87
CA GLY A 99 -7.18 9.44 14.87
C GLY A 99 -8.53 10.05 15.29
N ILE A 100 -8.99 11.11 14.60
CA ILE A 100 -10.21 11.85 14.96
C ILE A 100 -11.17 12.07 13.78
N ARG A 101 -10.74 11.87 12.54
CA ARG A 101 -11.59 11.92 11.35
C ARG A 101 -11.84 10.51 10.84
N GLU A 102 -12.99 10.26 10.24
CA GLU A 102 -13.32 8.96 9.64
C GLU A 102 -12.56 8.71 8.33
N GLU A 103 -12.20 9.76 7.61
CA GLU A 103 -11.41 9.72 6.37
C GLU A 103 -10.11 8.92 6.54
N GLY A 104 -9.82 7.98 5.66
CA GLY A 104 -8.67 7.08 5.80
C GLY A 104 -8.89 5.91 6.78
N SER A 105 -10.07 5.81 7.44
CA SER A 105 -10.37 4.70 8.34
C SER A 105 -10.83 3.44 7.59
N SER A 106 -10.79 2.31 8.30
CA SER A 106 -11.35 1.05 7.81
C SER A 106 -12.84 1.16 7.53
N TYR A 107 -13.60 1.85 8.39
CA TYR A 107 -15.04 2.05 8.20
C TYR A 107 -15.34 2.89 6.96
N HIS A 108 -14.58 3.97 6.74
CA HIS A 108 -14.76 4.80 5.54
C HIS A 108 -14.53 4.01 4.25
N LEU A 109 -13.50 3.14 4.22
CA LEU A 109 -13.26 2.27 3.08
C LEU A 109 -14.38 1.24 2.90
N ALA A 110 -14.80 0.57 3.97
CA ALA A 110 -15.89 -0.42 3.91
C ALA A 110 -17.20 0.21 3.44
N ARG A 111 -17.52 1.41 3.92
CA ARG A 111 -18.70 2.19 3.50
C ARG A 111 -18.62 2.63 2.04
N THR A 112 -17.43 3.03 1.58
CA THR A 112 -17.20 3.44 0.17
C THR A 112 -17.42 2.29 -0.80
N LEU A 113 -17.06 1.07 -0.40
CA LEU A 113 -17.18 -0.15 -1.20
C LEU A 113 -18.45 -0.96 -0.91
N ASP A 114 -19.25 -0.55 0.08
CA ASP A 114 -20.43 -1.27 0.57
C ASP A 114 -20.12 -2.74 0.90
N VAL A 115 -18.99 -2.99 1.56
CA VAL A 115 -18.55 -4.33 1.97
C VAL A 115 -18.84 -4.59 3.45
N PRO A 116 -19.33 -5.79 3.82
CA PRO A 116 -19.57 -6.15 5.22
C PRO A 116 -18.26 -6.24 6.00
N ILE A 117 -18.39 -6.03 7.30
CA ILE A 117 -17.27 -6.03 8.25
C ILE A 117 -17.42 -7.19 9.23
N ILE A 118 -16.31 -7.93 9.43
CA ILE A 118 -16.11 -8.81 10.56
C ILE A 118 -15.23 -8.08 11.58
N LEU A 119 -15.78 -7.83 12.77
CA LEU A 119 -15.09 -7.07 13.81
C LEU A 119 -14.30 -7.98 14.74
N VAL A 120 -12.99 -7.82 14.78
CA VAL A 120 -12.09 -8.53 15.70
C VAL A 120 -11.97 -7.74 17.01
N VAL A 121 -12.36 -8.38 18.12
CA VAL A 121 -12.37 -7.78 19.45
C VAL A 121 -11.34 -8.46 20.34
N ASP A 122 -10.35 -7.70 20.83
CA ASP A 122 -9.43 -8.20 21.86
C ASP A 122 -10.18 -8.36 23.18
N ALA A 123 -10.57 -9.59 23.49
CA ALA A 123 -11.36 -9.93 24.70
C ALA A 123 -10.49 -10.36 25.89
N ARG A 124 -9.18 -10.15 25.83
CA ARG A 124 -8.25 -10.51 26.90
C ARG A 124 -8.60 -9.81 28.22
N GLY A 125 -8.88 -10.61 29.27
CA GLY A 125 -9.24 -10.10 30.57
C GLY A 125 -10.65 -9.49 30.66
N MET A 126 -11.48 -9.66 29.61
CA MET A 126 -12.86 -9.18 29.63
C MET A 126 -13.85 -10.27 30.05
N GLY A 127 -14.88 -9.85 30.73
CA GLY A 127 -16.10 -10.61 31.01
C GLY A 127 -17.28 -10.05 30.19
N LYS A 128 -18.46 -9.91 30.82
CA LYS A 128 -19.67 -9.34 30.16
C LYS A 128 -19.43 -7.96 29.52
N SER A 129 -18.40 -7.21 29.97
CA SER A 129 -18.05 -5.90 29.39
C SER A 129 -17.71 -5.93 27.90
N VAL A 130 -17.50 -7.10 27.31
CA VAL A 130 -17.34 -7.24 25.84
C VAL A 130 -18.62 -6.86 25.09
N ILE A 131 -19.81 -7.09 25.68
CA ILE A 131 -21.11 -6.77 25.08
C ILE A 131 -21.27 -5.26 24.86
N PRO A 132 -21.19 -4.39 25.93
CA PRO A 132 -21.29 -2.94 25.69
C PRO A 132 -20.15 -2.37 24.83
N LEU A 133 -18.97 -2.99 24.80
CA LEU A 133 -17.93 -2.59 23.84
C LEU A 133 -18.40 -2.80 22.41
N ILE A 134 -18.89 -4.00 22.07
CA ILE A 134 -19.41 -4.31 20.74
C ILE A 134 -20.63 -3.42 20.43
N ALA A 135 -21.55 -3.25 21.36
CA ALA A 135 -22.74 -2.39 21.23
C ALA A 135 -22.35 -0.95 20.82
N GLY A 136 -21.30 -0.39 21.41
CA GLY A 136 -20.78 0.92 21.05
C GLY A 136 -20.36 0.99 19.59
N PHE A 137 -19.64 -0.01 19.08
CA PHE A 137 -19.25 -0.07 17.68
C PHE A 137 -20.45 -0.21 16.73
N LEU A 138 -21.45 -1.03 17.10
CA LEU A 138 -22.68 -1.18 16.32
C LEU A 138 -23.53 0.10 16.32
N GLN A 139 -23.49 0.88 17.39
CA GLN A 139 -24.20 2.16 17.47
C GLN A 139 -23.62 3.22 16.52
N TYR A 140 -22.30 3.18 16.27
CA TYR A 140 -21.61 4.05 15.32
C TYR A 140 -21.70 3.55 13.86
N ASP A 141 -22.13 2.30 13.64
CA ASP A 141 -22.26 1.71 12.32
C ASP A 141 -23.58 2.13 11.64
N GLU A 142 -23.61 3.33 11.11
CA GLU A 142 -24.80 3.91 10.45
C GLU A 142 -25.32 3.05 9.28
N LYS A 143 -24.40 2.40 8.55
CA LYS A 143 -24.72 1.56 7.39
C LYS A 143 -24.99 0.10 7.73
N LYS A 144 -24.85 -0.28 9.01
CA LYS A 144 -25.01 -1.66 9.48
C LYS A 144 -24.12 -2.64 8.73
N LEU A 145 -22.88 -2.26 8.50
CA LEU A 145 -21.90 -3.07 7.78
C LEU A 145 -21.27 -4.15 8.65
N ILE A 146 -21.22 -3.97 9.98
CA ILE A 146 -20.71 -4.99 10.90
C ILE A 146 -21.72 -6.15 10.94
N LYS A 147 -21.29 -7.33 10.43
CA LYS A 147 -22.16 -8.52 10.30
C LYS A 147 -21.75 -9.67 11.20
N GLY A 148 -20.57 -9.62 11.79
CA GLY A 148 -20.09 -10.65 12.69
C GLY A 148 -18.96 -10.17 13.56
N VAL A 149 -18.73 -10.89 14.66
CA VAL A 149 -17.65 -10.61 15.60
C VAL A 149 -16.82 -11.85 15.87
N ILE A 150 -15.49 -11.67 16.01
CA ILE A 150 -14.54 -12.69 16.46
C ILE A 150 -13.92 -12.18 17.75
N LEU A 151 -14.00 -12.98 18.82
CA LEU A 151 -13.33 -12.67 20.07
C LEU A 151 -11.91 -13.21 20.08
N ASN A 152 -10.92 -12.34 20.04
CA ASN A 152 -9.51 -12.72 20.05
C ASN A 152 -8.95 -12.75 21.48
N ARG A 153 -7.97 -13.61 21.72
CA ARG A 153 -7.26 -13.81 23.00
C ARG A 153 -8.18 -14.21 24.15
N THR A 154 -9.13 -15.11 23.87
CA THR A 154 -10.04 -15.63 24.88
C THR A 154 -10.24 -17.15 24.75
N SER A 155 -10.71 -17.82 25.80
CA SER A 155 -10.92 -19.26 25.79
C SER A 155 -12.24 -19.64 25.12
N LYS A 156 -12.28 -20.85 24.55
CA LYS A 156 -13.51 -21.41 23.98
C LYS A 156 -14.62 -21.54 25.04
N MET A 157 -14.28 -21.92 26.26
CA MET A 157 -15.25 -22.02 27.38
C MET A 157 -15.93 -20.70 27.65
N PHE A 158 -15.19 -19.60 27.69
CA PHE A 158 -15.76 -18.27 27.87
C PHE A 158 -16.60 -17.87 26.64
N PHE A 159 -16.10 -18.14 25.45
CA PHE A 159 -16.83 -17.85 24.21
C PHE A 159 -18.18 -18.57 24.19
N ASP A 160 -18.22 -19.86 24.47
CA ASP A 160 -19.46 -20.65 24.48
C ASP A 160 -20.51 -20.12 25.49
N THR A 161 -20.04 -19.42 26.52
CA THR A 161 -20.93 -18.78 27.52
C THR A 161 -21.43 -17.41 27.06
N ILE A 162 -20.56 -16.61 26.40
CA ILE A 162 -20.87 -15.21 26.09
C ILE A 162 -21.50 -15.03 24.69
N ALA A 163 -21.24 -15.94 23.77
CA ALA A 163 -21.74 -15.85 22.39
C ALA A 163 -23.27 -15.81 22.31
N PRO A 164 -24.03 -16.65 23.02
CA PRO A 164 -25.49 -16.56 23.02
C PRO A 164 -26.00 -15.20 23.48
N LEU A 165 -25.33 -14.59 24.46
CA LEU A 165 -25.74 -13.26 24.98
C LEU A 165 -25.40 -12.15 23.93
N ILE A 166 -24.27 -12.27 23.23
CA ILE A 166 -23.95 -11.33 22.13
C ILE A 166 -25.02 -11.40 21.04
N GLU A 167 -25.41 -12.60 20.64
CA GLU A 167 -26.40 -12.79 19.58
C GLU A 167 -27.80 -12.33 20.02
N GLU A 168 -28.21 -12.62 21.26
CA GLU A 168 -29.51 -12.24 21.80
C GLU A 168 -29.61 -10.72 22.04
N GLU A 169 -28.59 -10.11 22.71
CA GLU A 169 -28.64 -8.70 23.09
C GLU A 169 -28.32 -7.74 21.93
N LEU A 170 -27.48 -8.16 20.96
CA LEU A 170 -26.98 -7.28 19.91
C LEU A 170 -27.43 -7.63 18.48
N ALA A 171 -28.12 -8.75 18.30
CA ALA A 171 -28.57 -9.25 16.98
C ALA A 171 -27.43 -9.33 15.95
N ILE A 172 -26.23 -9.72 16.39
CA ILE A 172 -25.04 -9.88 15.57
C ILE A 172 -24.44 -11.28 15.75
N LYS A 173 -23.93 -11.87 14.66
CA LYS A 173 -23.37 -13.23 14.71
C LYS A 173 -22.02 -13.26 15.47
N ALA A 174 -21.93 -14.11 16.49
CA ALA A 174 -20.67 -14.45 17.16
C ALA A 174 -19.99 -15.60 16.42
N LEU A 175 -19.00 -15.26 15.56
CA LEU A 175 -18.38 -16.20 14.62
C LEU A 175 -17.42 -17.18 15.29
N GLY A 176 -16.88 -16.85 16.45
CA GLY A 176 -15.92 -17.70 17.14
C GLY A 176 -14.93 -16.93 17.99
N CYS A 177 -13.94 -17.68 18.50
CA CYS A 177 -12.88 -17.08 19.30
C CYS A 177 -11.52 -17.61 18.88
N ILE A 178 -10.47 -16.85 19.14
CA ILE A 178 -9.09 -17.27 18.94
C ILE A 178 -8.42 -17.31 20.33
N PRO A 179 -7.89 -18.47 20.75
CA PRO A 179 -7.17 -18.58 22.00
C PRO A 179 -5.91 -17.70 22.05
N ASN A 180 -5.49 -17.35 23.28
CA ASN A 180 -4.25 -16.59 23.46
C ASN A 180 -3.04 -17.53 23.36
N GLU A 181 -2.66 -17.90 22.14
CA GLU A 181 -1.49 -18.72 21.88
C GLU A 181 -0.32 -17.83 21.43
N LYS A 182 0.81 -17.92 22.16
CA LYS A 182 2.01 -17.12 21.87
C LYS A 182 2.58 -17.39 20.47
N GLU A 183 2.35 -18.59 19.96
CA GLU A 183 2.83 -19.07 18.67
C GLU A 183 2.06 -18.48 17.46
N LEU A 184 0.93 -17.82 17.71
CA LEU A 184 0.14 -17.13 16.69
C LEU A 184 0.55 -15.66 16.47
N THR A 185 1.56 -15.20 17.18
CA THR A 185 2.03 -13.83 16.99
C THR A 185 2.91 -13.80 15.72
N ILE A 186 2.27 -13.61 14.57
CA ILE A 186 2.99 -13.18 13.37
C ILE A 186 3.57 -11.81 13.73
N SER A 187 4.87 -11.76 14.01
CA SER A 187 5.49 -10.51 14.43
C SER A 187 5.48 -9.53 13.26
N SER A 188 4.71 -8.46 13.37
CA SER A 188 4.60 -7.42 12.34
C SER A 188 5.93 -6.72 11.99
N ARG A 189 6.97 -6.95 12.77
CA ARG A 189 8.26 -6.25 12.62
C ARG A 189 9.14 -6.79 11.48
N HIS A 190 8.85 -7.97 10.93
CA HIS A 190 9.63 -8.61 9.88
C HIS A 190 8.82 -8.94 8.62
N LEU A 191 7.54 -8.57 8.57
CA LEU A 191 6.63 -8.94 7.49
C LEU A 191 7.01 -8.37 6.10
N GLY A 192 7.81 -7.32 6.05
CA GLY A 192 8.26 -6.72 4.78
C GLY A 192 9.58 -7.29 4.25
N LEU A 193 10.34 -7.99 5.09
CA LEU A 193 11.66 -8.55 4.77
C LEU A 193 11.66 -10.00 5.20
N ILE A 194 11.31 -10.88 4.30
CA ILE A 194 11.28 -12.31 4.57
C ILE A 194 12.49 -12.93 3.91
N LEU A 195 13.45 -13.32 4.73
CA LEU A 195 14.58 -14.10 4.27
C LEU A 195 14.11 -15.49 3.82
N PRO A 196 14.74 -16.11 2.82
CA PRO A 196 14.39 -17.46 2.37
C PRO A 196 14.33 -18.49 3.52
N GLU A 197 15.17 -18.31 4.52
CA GLU A 197 15.26 -19.17 5.71
C GLU A 197 14.05 -18.98 6.64
N GLU A 198 13.45 -17.80 6.68
CA GLU A 198 12.24 -17.49 7.46
C GLU A 198 10.96 -17.98 6.78
N MET A 199 10.99 -18.21 5.47
CA MET A 199 9.80 -18.63 4.70
C MET A 199 9.20 -19.95 5.18
N GLU A 200 10.01 -20.92 5.57
CA GLU A 200 9.51 -22.20 6.07
C GLU A 200 8.81 -22.03 7.41
N GLU A 201 9.40 -21.26 8.32
CA GLU A 201 8.80 -20.97 9.63
C GLU A 201 7.49 -20.17 9.50
N LEU A 202 7.46 -19.17 8.65
CA LEU A 202 6.26 -18.37 8.37
C LEU A 202 5.14 -19.21 7.74
N ASN A 203 5.47 -20.08 6.79
CA ASN A 203 4.50 -21.00 6.22
C ASN A 203 3.94 -21.94 7.29
N PHE A 204 4.78 -22.47 8.18
CA PHE A 204 4.34 -23.31 9.29
C PHE A 204 3.41 -22.53 10.26
N GLN A 205 3.78 -21.29 10.61
CA GLN A 205 2.94 -20.44 11.44
C GLN A 205 1.59 -20.13 10.79
N LEU A 206 1.56 -19.89 9.48
CA LEU A 206 0.32 -19.67 8.72
C LEU A 206 -0.55 -20.92 8.64
N GLU A 207 0.05 -22.10 8.42
CA GLU A 207 -0.67 -23.37 8.48
C GLU A 207 -1.35 -23.53 9.83
N LYS A 208 -0.61 -23.30 10.91
CA LYS A 208 -1.12 -23.40 12.27
C LYS A 208 -2.22 -22.36 12.55
N ALA A 209 -2.02 -21.12 12.11
CA ALA A 209 -3.03 -20.07 12.24
C ALA A 209 -4.31 -20.41 11.48
N GLY A 210 -4.20 -20.94 10.26
CA GLY A 210 -5.33 -21.44 9.49
C GLY A 210 -6.07 -22.57 10.18
N GLN A 211 -5.37 -23.59 10.69
CA GLN A 211 -5.96 -24.70 11.42
C GLN A 211 -6.69 -24.24 12.71
N LEU A 212 -6.13 -23.28 13.41
CA LEU A 212 -6.77 -22.70 14.60
C LEU A 212 -8.02 -21.90 14.24
N LEU A 213 -7.98 -21.13 13.17
CA LEU A 213 -9.18 -20.43 12.68
C LEU A 213 -10.28 -21.43 12.34
N GLU A 214 -9.97 -22.48 11.57
CA GLU A 214 -10.93 -23.56 11.22
C GLU A 214 -11.54 -24.24 12.44
N LYS A 215 -10.72 -24.47 13.49
CA LYS A 215 -11.14 -25.17 14.70
C LYS A 215 -12.06 -24.32 15.60
N TYR A 216 -11.83 -23.02 15.64
CA TYR A 216 -12.43 -22.15 16.65
C TYR A 216 -13.37 -21.07 16.10
N VAL A 217 -13.38 -20.85 14.78
CA VAL A 217 -14.20 -19.84 14.10
C VAL A 217 -15.01 -20.49 12.99
N ASP A 218 -16.26 -20.08 12.84
CA ASP A 218 -17.14 -20.49 11.74
C ASP A 218 -16.72 -19.83 10.44
N VAL A 219 -15.76 -20.46 9.72
CA VAL A 219 -15.21 -19.96 8.46
C VAL A 219 -16.28 -19.95 7.36
N ASP A 220 -17.24 -20.89 7.37
CA ASP A 220 -18.32 -20.92 6.39
C ASP A 220 -19.25 -19.72 6.57
N ALA A 221 -19.51 -19.33 7.82
CA ALA A 221 -20.24 -18.11 8.09
C ALA A 221 -19.47 -16.84 7.70
N MET A 222 -18.13 -16.81 7.82
CA MET A 222 -17.32 -15.68 7.31
C MET A 222 -17.49 -15.56 5.79
N ILE A 223 -17.43 -16.66 5.06
CA ILE A 223 -17.66 -16.70 3.60
C ILE A 223 -19.09 -16.27 3.28
N GLY A 224 -20.08 -16.78 4.01
CA GLY A 224 -21.48 -16.40 3.85
C GLY A 224 -21.74 -14.90 4.08
N ILE A 225 -21.03 -14.28 5.03
CA ILE A 225 -21.06 -12.82 5.22
C ILE A 225 -20.52 -12.10 3.97
N ALA A 226 -19.39 -12.55 3.43
CA ALA A 226 -18.86 -11.96 2.19
C ALA A 226 -19.84 -12.10 1.02
N GLU A 227 -20.48 -13.25 0.88
CA GLU A 227 -21.45 -13.55 -0.18
C GLU A 227 -22.77 -12.78 -0.03
N SER A 228 -23.13 -12.33 1.17
CA SER A 228 -24.34 -11.54 1.42
C SER A 228 -24.29 -10.13 0.83
N ALA A 229 -23.10 -9.61 0.60
CA ALA A 229 -22.88 -8.32 -0.02
C ALA A 229 -22.27 -8.52 -1.41
N LEU A 230 -23.10 -8.94 -2.33
CA LEU A 230 -22.75 -8.93 -3.74
C LEU A 230 -22.69 -7.48 -4.19
N TRP A 231 -21.49 -7.01 -4.55
CA TRP A 231 -21.29 -5.72 -5.18
C TRP A 231 -22.25 -5.56 -6.37
N GLU A 232 -23.25 -4.70 -6.23
CA GLU A 232 -24.09 -4.29 -7.35
C GLU A 232 -23.39 -3.13 -8.05
N LYS A 233 -22.96 -3.35 -9.32
CA LYS A 233 -22.50 -2.25 -10.14
C LYS A 233 -23.49 -1.10 -9.99
N GLY A 234 -23.05 -0.01 -9.39
CA GLY A 234 -23.68 1.29 -9.57
C GLY A 234 -23.77 1.51 -11.08
N GLU A 235 -24.84 2.11 -11.58
CA GLU A 235 -25.00 2.50 -12.98
C GLU A 235 -23.88 3.47 -13.39
N THR A 236 -22.68 2.95 -13.58
CA THR A 236 -21.61 3.65 -14.25
C THR A 236 -21.80 3.41 -15.74
N VAL A 237 -22.16 4.46 -16.45
CA VAL A 237 -22.26 4.63 -17.88
C VAL A 237 -21.57 3.49 -18.64
N THR A 238 -22.34 2.44 -18.98
CA THR A 238 -21.93 1.43 -19.93
C THR A 238 -22.30 1.92 -21.33
N GLU A 239 -21.39 2.64 -21.98
CA GLU A 239 -21.36 2.57 -23.43
C GLU A 239 -20.86 1.17 -23.80
N GLU A 240 -21.75 0.37 -24.33
CA GLU A 240 -21.45 -0.95 -24.91
C GLU A 240 -20.41 -0.81 -26.02
N VAL A 241 -19.17 -1.22 -25.71
CA VAL A 241 -18.21 -1.54 -26.76
C VAL A 241 -18.51 -2.96 -27.20
N LYS A 242 -19.13 -3.12 -28.38
CA LYS A 242 -19.24 -4.40 -29.07
C LYS A 242 -17.82 -4.94 -29.30
N LEU A 243 -17.54 -6.03 -28.60
CA LEU A 243 -16.29 -6.80 -28.76
C LEU A 243 -16.45 -7.68 -30.01
N GLU A 244 -15.72 -7.37 -31.05
CA GLU A 244 -15.42 -8.31 -32.14
C GLU A 244 -14.43 -9.39 -31.64
N GLU A 245 -14.56 -10.58 -32.21
CA GLU A 245 -14.11 -11.86 -31.64
C GLU A 245 -12.59 -12.11 -31.70
N LYS A 246 -12.14 -12.81 -30.65
CA LYS A 246 -11.03 -13.77 -30.54
C LYS A 246 -9.62 -13.34 -30.99
N GLU A 247 -8.83 -12.91 -29.98
CA GLU A 247 -7.40 -13.21 -29.87
C GLU A 247 -6.94 -12.96 -28.43
N ASP A 248 -6.16 -13.90 -27.86
CA ASP A 248 -5.47 -13.97 -26.57
C ASP A 248 -6.13 -13.38 -25.31
N LEU A 249 -6.67 -14.26 -24.46
CA LEU A 249 -7.37 -13.91 -23.23
C LEU A 249 -6.50 -13.22 -22.17
N GLU A 250 -5.21 -13.48 -22.14
CA GLU A 250 -4.29 -12.85 -21.17
C GLU A 250 -3.93 -11.42 -21.55
N GLU A 251 -3.64 -11.15 -22.81
CA GLU A 251 -3.34 -9.80 -23.31
C GLU A 251 -4.57 -8.89 -23.28
N LYS A 252 -5.78 -9.45 -23.50
CA LYS A 252 -7.05 -8.73 -23.38
C LYS A 252 -7.41 -8.42 -21.92
N ALA A 253 -7.13 -9.32 -20.98
CA ALA A 253 -7.33 -9.08 -19.56
C ALA A 253 -6.42 -7.94 -19.04
N TYR A 254 -5.16 -7.90 -19.50
CA TYR A 254 -4.21 -6.82 -19.18
C TYR A 254 -4.65 -5.49 -19.81
N SER A 255 -5.00 -5.49 -21.09
CA SER A 255 -5.51 -4.31 -21.82
C SER A 255 -6.81 -3.78 -21.20
N GLY A 256 -7.72 -4.67 -20.75
CA GLY A 256 -8.95 -4.30 -20.04
C GLY A 256 -8.68 -3.62 -18.71
N LYS A 257 -7.75 -4.14 -17.91
CA LYS A 257 -7.31 -3.54 -16.62
C LYS A 257 -6.72 -2.15 -16.82
N VAL A 258 -5.87 -1.97 -17.83
CA VAL A 258 -5.28 -0.67 -18.18
C VAL A 258 -6.35 0.34 -18.58
N THR A 259 -7.38 -0.07 -19.30
CA THR A 259 -8.48 0.83 -19.71
C THR A 259 -9.34 1.27 -18.53
N ILE A 260 -9.64 0.37 -17.58
CA ILE A 260 -10.42 0.69 -16.37
C ILE A 260 -9.60 1.63 -15.46
N PHE A 261 -8.32 1.33 -15.23
CA PHE A 261 -7.40 2.16 -14.47
C PHE A 261 -7.30 3.57 -15.07
N SER A 262 -7.18 3.65 -16.38
CA SER A 262 -7.17 4.88 -17.15
C SER A 262 -8.42 5.72 -16.94
N ARG A 263 -9.60 5.13 -17.02
CA ARG A 263 -10.89 5.83 -16.83
C ARG A 263 -11.09 6.28 -15.38
N ALA A 264 -10.69 5.45 -14.41
CA ALA A 264 -10.86 5.71 -13.00
C ALA A 264 -9.98 6.85 -12.49
N ILE A 265 -8.71 6.85 -12.89
CA ILE A 265 -7.72 7.78 -12.33
C ILE A 265 -7.58 9.04 -13.18
N PHE A 266 -7.73 8.94 -14.50
CA PHE A 266 -7.36 10.04 -15.41
C PHE A 266 -8.53 10.86 -15.94
N ARG A 267 -9.80 10.54 -15.65
CA ARG A 267 -11.00 11.28 -16.12
C ARG A 267 -10.91 11.82 -17.57
N GLY A 268 -10.07 11.22 -18.43
CA GLY A 268 -9.90 11.68 -19.80
C GLY A 268 -8.86 10.93 -20.62
N LYS A 269 -9.00 11.01 -21.92
CA LYS A 269 -8.12 10.44 -22.92
C LYS A 269 -6.77 11.16 -22.86
N ASN A 270 -5.68 10.46 -22.51
CA ASN A 270 -4.36 10.81 -23.02
C ASN A 270 -3.32 9.81 -22.51
N LYS A 271 -2.94 8.84 -23.36
CA LYS A 271 -1.61 8.26 -23.30
C LYS A 271 -0.63 9.34 -23.78
N LEU A 272 0.40 9.64 -23.03
CA LEU A 272 1.50 10.50 -23.49
C LEU A 272 2.20 9.85 -24.70
N TYR A 273 2.27 8.52 -24.71
CA TYR A 273 2.92 7.73 -25.76
C TYR A 273 1.93 6.70 -26.32
N ASP A 274 1.21 7.01 -27.38
CA ASP A 274 0.39 6.05 -28.14
C ASP A 274 1.24 5.45 -29.27
N THR A 275 2.01 4.43 -28.94
CA THR A 275 2.89 3.73 -29.88
C THR A 275 2.15 3.02 -31.03
N LYS A 276 0.81 2.85 -30.90
CA LYS A 276 0.01 2.10 -31.91
C LYS A 276 -0.62 3.00 -32.98
N ASN A 277 -0.72 4.32 -32.78
CA ASN A 277 -1.48 5.20 -33.69
C ASN A 277 -0.69 6.36 -34.32
N SER A 278 0.57 6.61 -33.95
CA SER A 278 1.27 7.82 -34.39
C SER A 278 2.18 7.66 -35.63
N GLY A 279 2.39 6.46 -36.11
CA GLY A 279 3.28 6.23 -37.28
C GLY A 279 4.75 6.71 -37.10
N THR A 280 5.07 7.25 -35.91
CA THR A 280 6.42 7.63 -35.49
C THR A 280 6.94 6.57 -34.53
N ASN A 281 8.18 6.11 -34.76
CA ASN A 281 8.90 5.24 -33.82
C ASN A 281 9.24 6.04 -32.56
N ILE A 282 8.26 6.22 -31.66
CA ILE A 282 8.50 6.83 -30.33
C ILE A 282 9.11 5.73 -29.46
N ILE A 283 10.34 5.93 -29.04
CA ILE A 283 11.02 5.06 -28.07
C ILE A 283 10.40 5.33 -26.69
N PRO A 284 9.85 4.32 -25.97
CA PRO A 284 9.33 4.52 -24.64
C PRO A 284 10.45 4.89 -23.65
N PRO A 285 10.23 5.82 -22.73
CA PRO A 285 11.19 6.10 -21.68
C PRO A 285 11.40 4.87 -20.80
N ARG A 286 12.66 4.46 -20.61
CA ARG A 286 13.06 3.34 -19.77
C ARG A 286 13.44 3.85 -18.39
N ILE A 287 12.67 3.45 -17.37
CA ILE A 287 12.86 3.87 -15.99
C ILE A 287 13.48 2.72 -15.20
N ALA A 288 14.70 2.90 -14.73
CA ALA A 288 15.32 1.97 -13.80
C ALA A 288 14.66 2.09 -12.43
N VAL A 289 14.14 0.98 -11.90
CA VAL A 289 13.45 0.91 -10.62
C VAL A 289 14.24 0.01 -9.67
N ALA A 290 14.77 0.57 -8.59
CA ALA A 290 15.45 -0.21 -7.57
C ALA A 290 14.47 -1.17 -6.89
N LYS A 291 14.74 -2.48 -6.92
CA LYS A 291 13.85 -3.48 -6.33
C LYS A 291 14.62 -4.70 -5.83
N ASP A 292 14.85 -4.72 -4.54
CA ASP A 292 15.43 -5.83 -3.80
C ASP A 292 14.98 -5.78 -2.33
N GLU A 293 15.71 -6.46 -1.45
CA GLU A 293 15.39 -6.54 -0.03
C GLU A 293 15.54 -5.18 0.67
N ALA A 294 16.43 -4.30 0.19
CA ALA A 294 16.62 -2.96 0.75
C ALA A 294 15.64 -1.94 0.20
N PHE A 295 15.14 -2.13 -1.03
CA PHE A 295 14.27 -1.19 -1.75
C PHE A 295 13.01 -1.90 -2.27
N CYS A 296 11.98 -1.96 -1.43
CA CYS A 296 10.78 -2.78 -1.73
C CYS A 296 9.45 -2.03 -1.53
N PHE A 297 9.45 -0.78 -1.08
CA PHE A 297 8.23 -0.02 -0.80
C PHE A 297 7.77 0.78 -2.01
N TYR A 298 6.84 0.19 -2.74
CA TYR A 298 6.20 0.81 -3.91
C TYR A 298 4.69 0.62 -3.85
N TYR A 299 3.93 1.70 -4.02
CA TYR A 299 2.52 1.56 -4.34
C TYR A 299 2.39 1.01 -5.76
N ARG A 300 1.68 -0.09 -5.89
CA ARG A 300 1.46 -0.73 -7.21
C ARG A 300 0.83 0.23 -8.21
N ASP A 301 -0.04 1.12 -7.74
CA ASP A 301 -0.69 2.12 -8.56
C ASP A 301 0.29 3.19 -9.07
N ASN A 302 1.37 3.52 -8.34
CA ASN A 302 2.43 4.40 -8.81
C ASN A 302 3.16 3.79 -10.00
N LEU A 303 3.57 2.53 -9.89
CA LEU A 303 4.27 1.83 -11.00
C LEU A 303 3.36 1.69 -12.22
N ARG A 304 2.11 1.27 -12.02
CA ARG A 304 1.12 1.20 -13.11
C ARG A 304 0.86 2.54 -13.77
N MET A 305 0.98 3.62 -13.04
CA MET A 305 0.79 4.95 -13.59
C MET A 305 1.93 5.35 -14.54
N LEU A 306 3.17 5.02 -14.19
CA LEU A 306 4.32 5.19 -15.08
C LEU A 306 4.14 4.37 -16.37
N GLU A 307 3.77 3.08 -16.24
CA GLU A 307 3.48 2.20 -17.38
C GLU A 307 2.30 2.70 -18.24
N HIS A 308 1.24 3.22 -17.57
CA HIS A 308 0.08 3.78 -18.26
C HIS A 308 0.45 4.97 -19.14
N TYR A 309 1.38 5.82 -18.69
CA TYR A 309 1.88 6.93 -19.47
C TYR A 309 2.95 6.52 -20.49
N GLY A 310 3.26 5.22 -20.61
CA GLY A 310 4.09 4.63 -21.65
C GLY A 310 5.52 4.34 -21.25
N ALA A 311 5.89 4.46 -19.98
CA ALA A 311 7.21 4.07 -19.51
C ALA A 311 7.40 2.55 -19.53
N GLU A 312 8.60 2.09 -19.89
CA GLU A 312 9.10 0.75 -19.64
C GLU A 312 9.83 0.73 -18.29
N LEU A 313 9.37 -0.12 -17.36
CA LEU A 313 10.03 -0.28 -16.07
C LEU A 313 11.09 -1.37 -16.13
N VAL A 314 12.34 -1.03 -15.81
CA VAL A 314 13.48 -1.93 -15.78
C VAL A 314 13.93 -2.09 -14.34
N PHE A 315 13.63 -3.23 -13.74
CA PHE A 315 14.01 -3.48 -12.33
C PHE A 315 15.48 -3.84 -12.23
N PHE A 316 16.13 -3.32 -11.18
CA PHE A 316 17.53 -3.64 -10.84
C PHE A 316 17.68 -3.70 -9.32
N SER A 317 18.75 -4.34 -8.85
CA SER A 317 19.04 -4.52 -7.43
C SER A 317 20.27 -3.72 -7.02
N PRO A 318 20.13 -2.66 -6.21
CA PRO A 318 21.29 -2.02 -5.60
C PRO A 318 22.17 -2.94 -4.75
N LEU A 319 21.61 -4.03 -4.21
CA LEU A 319 22.37 -5.01 -3.42
C LEU A 319 23.16 -6.01 -4.27
N HIS A 320 22.58 -6.46 -5.40
CA HIS A 320 23.08 -7.66 -6.11
C HIS A 320 23.63 -7.36 -7.50
N ASP A 321 23.23 -6.26 -8.15
CA ASP A 321 23.74 -5.87 -9.45
C ASP A 321 25.00 -5.01 -9.31
N GLU A 322 25.91 -5.11 -10.27
CA GLU A 322 27.17 -4.35 -10.25
C GLU A 322 27.00 -2.89 -10.70
N LYS A 323 26.01 -2.60 -11.55
CA LYS A 323 25.78 -1.26 -12.14
C LYS A 323 24.31 -1.08 -12.54
N LEU A 324 23.92 0.16 -12.80
CA LEU A 324 22.64 0.49 -13.39
C LEU A 324 22.42 -0.22 -14.73
N PRO A 325 21.15 -0.57 -15.09
CA PRO A 325 20.82 -1.08 -16.42
C PRO A 325 21.22 -0.09 -17.53
N GLU A 326 21.56 -0.63 -18.71
CA GLU A 326 21.93 0.19 -19.85
C GLU A 326 20.71 0.83 -20.53
N ASN A 327 20.93 1.98 -21.19
CA ASN A 327 19.90 2.71 -21.94
C ASN A 327 18.67 3.07 -21.07
N ILE A 328 18.92 3.55 -19.86
CA ILE A 328 17.88 4.10 -18.99
C ILE A 328 17.76 5.61 -19.19
N HIS A 329 16.55 6.13 -19.06
CA HIS A 329 16.23 7.53 -19.25
C HIS A 329 15.73 8.19 -17.95
N GLY A 330 15.54 7.39 -16.89
CA GLY A 330 15.17 7.85 -15.57
C GLY A 330 15.45 6.80 -14.49
N LEU A 331 15.52 7.24 -13.23
CA LEU A 331 15.80 6.40 -12.06
C LEU A 331 14.74 6.60 -10.98
N LEU A 332 14.24 5.50 -10.43
CA LEU A 332 13.33 5.47 -9.29
C LEU A 332 13.93 4.63 -8.16
N LEU A 333 14.27 5.29 -7.05
CA LEU A 333 14.73 4.68 -5.81
C LEU A 333 13.61 4.78 -4.78
N GLY A 334 12.87 3.70 -4.57
CA GLY A 334 11.76 3.65 -3.62
C GLY A 334 12.19 3.52 -2.18
N GLY A 335 11.23 3.46 -1.29
CA GLY A 335 11.48 3.19 0.11
C GLY A 335 11.84 1.74 0.39
N GLY A 336 12.13 1.45 1.65
CA GLY A 336 12.52 0.13 2.13
C GLY A 336 13.29 0.22 3.43
N TYR A 337 14.26 -0.69 3.58
CA TYR A 337 15.08 -0.80 4.79
C TYR A 337 16.59 -0.80 4.46
N PRO A 338 17.13 0.24 3.81
CA PRO A 338 18.55 0.28 3.46
C PRO A 338 19.46 0.17 4.68
N GLU A 339 19.00 0.59 5.87
CA GLU A 339 19.74 0.49 7.12
C GLU A 339 20.00 -0.95 7.57
N LEU A 340 19.14 -1.91 7.20
CA LEU A 340 19.36 -3.33 7.51
C LEU A 340 20.39 -3.98 6.60
N TYR A 341 20.63 -3.37 5.45
CA TYR A 341 21.57 -3.83 4.43
C TYR A 341 22.71 -2.84 4.19
N ALA A 342 22.91 -1.89 5.13
CA ALA A 342 23.84 -0.78 4.94
C ALA A 342 25.26 -1.23 4.63
N LYS A 343 25.73 -2.33 5.25
CA LYS A 343 27.03 -2.91 4.97
C LYS A 343 27.15 -3.44 3.54
N GLN A 344 26.14 -4.19 3.06
CA GLN A 344 26.14 -4.72 1.69
C GLN A 344 26.06 -3.58 0.65
N LEU A 345 25.26 -2.55 0.93
CA LEU A 345 25.19 -1.35 0.09
C LEU A 345 26.52 -0.61 0.05
N GLU A 346 27.24 -0.51 1.19
CA GLU A 346 28.58 0.06 1.24
C GLU A 346 29.59 -0.75 0.44
N GLU A 347 29.56 -2.08 0.56
CA GLU A 347 30.48 -2.99 -0.13
C GLU A 347 30.25 -3.00 -1.66
N ASN A 348 29.06 -2.65 -2.14
CA ASN A 348 28.76 -2.53 -3.58
C ASN A 348 29.20 -1.16 -4.13
N GLU A 349 30.50 -0.91 -4.11
CA GLU A 349 31.09 0.36 -4.58
C GLU A 349 30.78 0.65 -6.07
N SER A 350 30.72 -0.38 -6.91
CA SER A 350 30.48 -0.23 -8.34
C SER A 350 29.07 0.30 -8.62
N MET A 351 28.04 -0.19 -7.90
CA MET A 351 26.67 0.32 -8.02
C MET A 351 26.55 1.74 -7.47
N ARG A 352 27.13 2.02 -6.29
CA ARG A 352 27.14 3.38 -5.70
C ARG A 352 27.73 4.39 -6.67
N LYS A 353 28.87 4.05 -7.29
CA LYS A 353 29.52 4.88 -8.30
C LYS A 353 28.67 5.05 -9.56
N SER A 354 28.07 3.97 -10.05
CA SER A 354 27.19 4.01 -11.23
C SER A 354 25.99 4.95 -11.01
N ILE A 355 25.35 4.90 -9.82
CA ILE A 355 24.25 5.79 -9.47
C ILE A 355 24.73 7.24 -9.37
N LYS A 356 25.85 7.48 -8.68
CA LYS A 356 26.41 8.81 -8.53
C LYS A 356 26.73 9.46 -9.87
N GLU A 357 27.45 8.76 -10.74
CA GLU A 357 27.80 9.25 -12.07
C GLU A 357 26.57 9.57 -12.92
N ALA A 358 25.52 8.72 -12.87
CA ALA A 358 24.28 8.95 -13.60
C ALA A 358 23.54 10.21 -13.12
N LEU A 359 23.47 10.42 -11.80
CA LEU A 359 22.80 11.58 -11.22
C LEU A 359 23.61 12.88 -11.37
N GLU A 360 24.94 12.82 -11.35
CA GLU A 360 25.81 13.94 -11.69
C GLU A 360 25.68 14.36 -13.18
N GLN A 361 25.29 13.42 -14.05
CA GLN A 361 24.93 13.67 -15.44
C GLN A 361 23.47 14.09 -15.64
N GLN A 362 22.79 14.46 -14.53
CA GLN A 362 21.41 14.95 -14.53
C GLN A 362 20.38 13.93 -15.04
N LEU A 363 20.60 12.63 -14.83
CA LEU A 363 19.58 11.62 -15.11
C LEU A 363 18.34 11.91 -14.27
N PRO A 364 17.15 12.09 -14.88
CA PRO A 364 15.90 12.33 -14.14
C PRO A 364 15.64 11.27 -13.10
N SER A 365 15.35 11.70 -11.85
CA SER A 365 15.28 10.75 -10.75
C SER A 365 14.28 11.12 -9.67
N LEU A 366 13.64 10.08 -9.10
CA LEU A 366 12.82 10.14 -7.91
C LEU A 366 13.45 9.27 -6.83
N ALA A 367 13.56 9.79 -5.59
CA ALA A 367 14.05 9.02 -4.45
C ALA A 367 13.17 9.27 -3.21
N GLU A 368 12.58 8.20 -2.70
CA GLU A 368 11.64 8.26 -1.58
C GLU A 368 12.20 7.49 -0.37
N CYS A 369 12.15 8.08 0.82
CA CYS A 369 12.47 7.45 2.10
C CYS A 369 13.79 6.68 2.08
N GLY A 370 13.76 5.34 2.00
CA GLY A 370 14.98 4.50 1.91
C GLY A 370 15.87 4.86 0.72
N GLY A 371 15.26 5.14 -0.44
CA GLY A 371 15.99 5.60 -1.63
C GLY A 371 16.65 6.96 -1.41
N PHE A 372 15.98 7.87 -0.72
CA PHE A 372 16.56 9.15 -0.31
C PHE A 372 17.72 8.95 0.69
N MET A 373 17.56 8.06 1.69
CA MET A 373 18.62 7.72 2.63
C MET A 373 19.88 7.20 1.90
N TYR A 374 19.71 6.39 0.88
CA TYR A 374 20.81 5.83 0.10
C TYR A 374 21.59 6.87 -0.74
N LEU A 375 20.98 7.99 -1.09
CA LEU A 375 21.64 9.07 -1.83
C LEU A 375 22.62 9.90 -1.00
N HIS A 376 22.62 9.80 0.34
CA HIS A 376 23.49 10.55 1.23
C HIS A 376 24.96 10.10 1.14
N ASP A 377 25.88 10.88 1.71
CA ASP A 377 27.26 10.47 1.90
C ASP A 377 27.32 9.27 2.85
N THR A 378 26.60 9.34 3.96
CA THR A 378 26.63 8.30 5.00
C THR A 378 25.27 7.99 5.59
N LEU A 379 25.12 6.75 6.05
CA LEU A 379 23.98 6.25 6.83
C LEU A 379 24.48 5.66 8.14
N THR A 380 24.00 6.19 9.28
CA THR A 380 24.32 5.65 10.63
C THR A 380 23.13 4.83 11.13
N ASP A 381 23.37 3.55 11.40
CA ASP A 381 22.35 2.58 11.81
C ASP A 381 21.94 2.74 13.31
N ARG A 382 21.12 1.80 13.80
CA ARG A 382 20.63 1.78 15.19
C ARG A 382 21.71 1.51 16.22
N GLU A 383 22.74 0.80 15.85
CA GLU A 383 23.91 0.43 16.65
C GLU A 383 24.96 1.56 16.68
N GLY A 384 24.75 2.62 15.89
CA GLY A 384 25.67 3.75 15.76
C GLY A 384 26.82 3.50 14.79
N THR A 385 26.72 2.47 13.96
CA THR A 385 27.72 2.19 12.91
C THR A 385 27.37 3.02 11.66
N THR A 386 28.39 3.68 11.12
CA THR A 386 28.25 4.54 9.94
C THR A 386 28.81 3.85 8.71
N TYR A 387 28.03 3.87 7.63
CA TYR A 387 28.33 3.25 6.36
C TYR A 387 28.32 4.28 5.23
N GLN A 388 29.20 4.11 4.25
CA GLN A 388 29.24 4.94 3.04
C GLN A 388 28.08 4.58 2.11
N MET A 389 27.34 5.59 1.65
CA MET A 389 26.24 5.45 0.71
C MET A 389 26.61 6.00 -0.68
N ALA A 390 25.63 6.33 -1.53
CA ALA A 390 25.91 6.76 -2.91
C ALA A 390 26.65 8.09 -3.02
N GLY A 391 26.62 8.93 -1.98
CA GLY A 391 27.39 10.17 -1.91
C GLY A 391 26.97 11.23 -2.93
N VAL A 392 25.70 11.30 -3.26
CA VAL A 392 25.09 12.29 -4.16
C VAL A 392 24.70 13.54 -3.38
N ILE A 393 24.13 13.34 -2.19
CA ILE A 393 23.76 14.42 -1.26
C ILE A 393 24.86 14.53 -0.22
N PRO A 394 25.60 15.68 -0.13
CA PRO A 394 26.69 15.86 0.81
C PRO A 394 26.15 16.06 2.24
N ALA A 395 25.57 15.02 2.81
CA ALA A 395 24.89 15.03 4.09
C ALA A 395 24.88 13.63 4.74
N GLU A 396 24.49 13.59 6.00
CA GLU A 396 24.41 12.38 6.81
C GLU A 396 22.94 12.04 7.10
N CYS A 397 22.59 10.76 7.02
CA CYS A 397 21.32 10.23 7.48
C CYS A 397 21.57 9.33 8.70
N GLN A 398 20.82 9.52 9.79
CA GLN A 398 21.08 8.80 11.04
C GLN A 398 19.80 8.37 11.76
N TYR A 399 19.90 7.27 12.50
CA TYR A 399 18.83 6.78 13.37
C TYR A 399 18.63 7.69 14.59
N MET A 400 17.39 8.13 14.83
CA MET A 400 17.07 9.12 15.87
C MET A 400 16.59 8.50 17.18
N GLY A 401 16.54 7.19 17.31
CA GLY A 401 16.04 6.49 18.51
C GLY A 401 14.53 6.65 18.77
N LYS A 402 13.84 7.45 17.96
CA LYS A 402 12.41 7.73 18.06
C LYS A 402 11.83 7.98 16.67
N LEU A 403 10.53 7.85 16.57
CA LEU A 403 9.80 8.17 15.35
C LEU A 403 9.92 9.67 15.03
N VAL A 404 10.48 10.01 13.88
CA VAL A 404 10.71 11.40 13.44
C VAL A 404 9.45 11.97 12.80
N ARG A 405 8.88 11.23 11.83
CA ARG A 405 7.64 11.59 11.15
C ARG A 405 6.72 10.37 11.03
N PHE A 406 5.43 10.63 11.04
CA PHE A 406 4.42 9.60 10.94
C PHE A 406 3.12 10.11 10.33
N GLY A 407 2.52 9.30 9.43
CA GLY A 407 1.17 9.45 8.92
C GLY A 407 1.08 10.37 7.69
N TYR A 408 -0.13 10.62 7.26
CA TYR A 408 -0.43 11.34 6.03
C TYR A 408 0.06 12.79 6.02
N VAL A 409 0.45 13.24 4.85
CA VAL A 409 0.82 14.63 4.55
C VAL A 409 0.34 15.02 3.15
N GLU A 410 0.09 16.29 2.95
CA GLU A 410 0.00 16.92 1.64
C GLU A 410 1.32 17.66 1.37
N VAL A 411 1.98 17.31 0.28
CA VAL A 411 3.23 17.94 -0.13
C VAL A 411 2.91 18.98 -1.18
N GLN A 412 3.14 20.25 -0.85
CA GLN A 412 3.04 21.35 -1.79
C GLN A 412 4.27 21.37 -2.68
N LEU A 413 4.06 21.29 -4.00
CA LEU A 413 5.09 21.31 -5.01
C LEU A 413 5.63 22.73 -5.24
N PRO A 414 6.90 22.87 -5.69
CA PRO A 414 7.44 24.17 -6.12
C PRO A 414 6.62 24.77 -7.25
N GLN A 415 6.48 26.09 -7.25
CA GLN A 415 5.78 26.79 -8.33
C GLN A 415 6.50 26.56 -9.67
N GLY A 416 5.73 26.14 -10.70
CA GLY A 416 6.25 25.91 -12.03
C GLY A 416 6.93 24.55 -12.25
N LEU A 417 6.92 23.67 -11.25
CA LEU A 417 7.47 22.31 -11.43
C LEU A 417 6.68 21.54 -12.48
N THR A 418 5.36 21.54 -12.41
CA THR A 418 4.48 20.74 -13.27
C THR A 418 3.84 21.51 -14.44
N GLU A 419 3.87 22.84 -14.45
CA GLU A 419 3.34 23.66 -15.57
C GLU A 419 4.29 24.80 -15.93
N LYS A 420 4.73 24.86 -17.20
CA LYS A 420 5.33 26.05 -17.78
C LYS A 420 4.20 27.05 -18.17
N GLY A 421 4.02 28.05 -17.32
CA GLY A 421 3.46 29.32 -17.74
C GLY A 421 1.96 29.41 -18.00
N THR A 422 1.12 29.37 -16.93
CA THR A 422 -0.11 30.16 -16.88
C THR A 422 -0.24 30.80 -15.52
N ALA A 423 -0.15 32.13 -15.51
CA ALA A 423 -0.08 32.96 -14.31
C ALA A 423 -1.40 33.09 -13.52
N GLU A 424 -2.34 32.15 -13.66
CA GLU A 424 -3.70 32.31 -13.14
C GLU A 424 -4.21 31.12 -12.29
N ARG A 425 -3.37 30.47 -11.49
CA ARG A 425 -3.91 29.54 -10.50
C ARG A 425 -3.67 30.02 -9.07
N PRO A 426 -4.75 30.23 -8.28
CA PRO A 426 -4.66 30.77 -6.93
C PRO A 426 -4.16 29.74 -5.88
N GLU A 427 -4.15 28.45 -6.18
CA GLU A 427 -3.78 27.39 -5.23
C GLU A 427 -2.52 26.66 -5.68
N PRO A 428 -1.53 26.45 -4.79
CA PRO A 428 -0.35 25.66 -5.09
C PRO A 428 -0.73 24.20 -5.33
N GLU A 429 -0.05 23.56 -6.30
CA GLU A 429 -0.24 22.14 -6.58
C GLU A 429 0.25 21.29 -5.39
N LYS A 430 -0.51 20.26 -5.07
CA LYS A 430 -0.23 19.37 -3.94
C LYS A 430 -0.36 17.92 -4.34
N ILE A 431 0.62 17.12 -3.93
CA ILE A 431 0.58 15.66 -4.02
C ILE A 431 0.39 15.06 -2.63
N LYS A 432 -0.46 14.05 -2.52
CA LYS A 432 -0.67 13.32 -1.26
C LYS A 432 0.44 12.32 -1.02
N ALA A 433 0.85 12.22 0.23
CA ALA A 433 1.96 11.36 0.63
C ALA A 433 1.76 10.81 2.05
N HIS A 434 2.64 9.90 2.41
CA HIS A 434 2.74 9.33 3.75
C HIS A 434 4.18 9.33 4.20
N GLU A 435 4.43 9.55 5.48
CA GLU A 435 5.75 9.43 6.11
C GLU A 435 5.68 8.44 7.27
N PHE A 436 6.71 7.60 7.37
CA PHE A 436 6.94 6.72 8.52
C PHE A 436 8.42 6.39 8.61
N HIS A 437 9.18 7.18 9.38
CA HIS A 437 10.61 6.95 9.50
C HIS A 437 11.18 7.32 10.87
N TYR A 438 12.21 6.56 11.28
CA TYR A 438 12.99 6.73 12.51
C TYR A 438 14.34 7.37 12.23
N PHE A 439 14.67 7.58 10.96
CA PHE A 439 15.89 8.25 10.50
C PHE A 439 15.60 9.71 10.20
N ASP A 440 16.62 10.53 10.31
CA ASP A 440 16.57 11.93 9.91
C ASP A 440 17.86 12.29 9.15
N SER A 441 17.76 13.30 8.30
CA SER A 441 18.88 13.81 7.51
C SER A 441 19.35 15.16 8.03
N THR A 442 20.65 15.43 7.91
CA THR A 442 21.18 16.79 8.11
C THR A 442 20.82 17.74 6.95
N ALA A 443 20.27 17.19 5.83
CA ALA A 443 19.79 17.94 4.67
C ALA A 443 18.48 17.32 4.13
N ASN A 444 17.33 17.66 4.73
CA ASN A 444 16.01 17.16 4.35
C ASN A 444 15.42 17.79 3.07
N GLY A 445 16.10 18.79 2.48
CA GLY A 445 15.56 19.61 1.41
C GLY A 445 14.66 20.73 1.91
N GLU A 446 14.46 21.75 1.07
CA GLU A 446 13.65 22.92 1.41
C GLU A 446 12.69 23.36 0.29
N ASP A 447 12.65 22.62 -0.82
CA ASP A 447 11.94 23.03 -2.04
C ASP A 447 10.45 22.76 -1.98
N CYS A 448 10.01 21.85 -1.08
CA CYS A 448 8.61 21.53 -0.84
C CYS A 448 8.20 21.80 0.60
N ILE A 449 6.87 21.86 0.82
CA ILE A 449 6.29 21.97 2.15
C ILE A 449 5.32 20.83 2.37
N ALA A 450 5.67 19.94 3.32
CA ALA A 450 4.74 18.91 3.80
C ALA A 450 3.84 19.49 4.89
N THR A 451 2.54 19.23 4.80
CA THR A 451 1.53 19.73 5.74
C THR A 451 0.64 18.60 6.23
N LYS A 452 0.45 18.48 7.54
CA LYS A 452 -0.51 17.56 8.14
C LYS A 452 -1.96 17.98 7.84
N PRO A 453 -2.79 17.10 7.26
CA PRO A 453 -4.14 17.48 6.81
C PRO A 453 -5.10 17.85 7.95
N VAL A 454 -4.85 17.40 9.17
CA VAL A 454 -5.72 17.65 10.33
C VAL A 454 -5.22 18.82 11.18
N THR A 455 -3.92 18.83 11.50
CA THR A 455 -3.36 19.80 12.46
C THR A 455 -2.81 21.05 11.79
N GLY A 456 -2.61 21.04 10.47
CA GLY A 456 -1.95 22.12 9.74
C GLY A 456 -0.46 22.29 10.04
N ARG A 457 0.13 21.40 10.88
CA ARG A 457 1.57 21.42 11.13
C ARG A 457 2.32 21.18 9.84
N SER A 458 3.27 22.05 9.50
CA SER A 458 4.04 21.99 8.28
C SER A 458 5.54 22.04 8.52
N TRP A 459 6.30 21.56 7.55
CA TRP A 459 7.77 21.64 7.53
C TRP A 459 8.27 21.61 6.09
N LYS A 460 9.46 22.19 5.89
CA LYS A 460 10.17 22.08 4.63
C LYS A 460 10.71 20.66 4.45
N CYS A 461 10.73 20.20 3.23
CA CYS A 461 11.20 18.86 2.85
C CYS A 461 11.54 18.84 1.35
N ILE A 462 12.18 17.75 0.92
CA ILE A 462 12.45 17.42 -0.47
C ILE A 462 13.42 18.37 -1.13
N HIS A 463 14.42 17.79 -1.79
CA HIS A 463 15.25 18.43 -2.81
C HIS A 463 14.57 18.24 -4.16
N ALA A 464 14.12 19.33 -4.78
CA ALA A 464 13.44 19.30 -6.06
C ALA A 464 14.09 20.26 -7.05
N SER A 465 14.29 19.77 -8.27
CA SER A 465 14.80 20.55 -9.40
C SER A 465 14.14 20.10 -10.71
N ASP A 466 14.71 20.53 -11.84
CA ASP A 466 14.21 20.09 -13.15
C ASP A 466 14.46 18.60 -13.43
N ASP A 467 15.39 17.96 -12.74
CA ASP A 467 15.85 16.59 -12.98
C ASP A 467 15.70 15.64 -11.77
N HIS A 468 15.36 16.15 -10.61
CA HIS A 468 15.22 15.30 -9.45
C HIS A 468 14.14 15.72 -8.45
N PHE A 469 13.68 14.72 -7.65
CA PHE A 469 12.73 14.89 -6.56
C PHE A 469 13.05 13.87 -5.46
N TRP A 470 13.76 14.28 -4.39
CA TRP A 470 14.30 13.40 -3.38
C TRP A 470 13.90 13.82 -1.97
N GLY A 471 13.33 12.91 -1.19
CA GLY A 471 12.96 13.20 0.19
C GLY A 471 12.36 12.00 0.93
N PHE A 472 11.99 12.21 2.20
CA PHE A 472 11.37 11.15 3.01
C PHE A 472 9.92 10.80 2.64
N PRO A 473 9.07 11.74 2.18
CA PRO A 473 7.68 11.41 1.86
C PRO A 473 7.55 10.33 0.78
N HIS A 474 6.69 9.33 1.05
CA HIS A 474 6.24 8.38 0.06
C HIS A 474 5.05 8.96 -0.69
N LEU A 475 5.23 9.32 -1.93
CA LEU A 475 4.21 9.98 -2.74
C LEU A 475 3.20 8.96 -3.28
N TYR A 476 1.94 9.39 -3.37
CA TYR A 476 0.91 8.64 -4.10
C TYR A 476 0.63 9.34 -5.43
N TYR A 477 1.27 8.88 -6.50
CA TYR A 477 1.26 9.52 -7.82
C TYR A 477 -0.14 9.72 -8.41
N PRO A 478 -1.12 8.79 -8.23
CA PRO A 478 -2.47 9.01 -8.74
C PRO A 478 -3.22 10.18 -8.10
N SER A 479 -2.75 10.71 -6.97
CA SER A 479 -3.34 11.91 -6.36
C SER A 479 -3.02 13.21 -7.12
N ASP A 480 -1.92 13.21 -7.88
CA ASP A 480 -1.56 14.28 -8.83
C ASP A 480 -0.90 13.71 -10.11
N PRO A 481 -1.69 13.35 -11.12
CA PRO A 481 -1.18 12.81 -12.38
C PRO A 481 -0.21 13.69 -13.13
N LYS A 482 -0.20 15.00 -12.88
CA LYS A 482 0.72 15.94 -13.52
C LYS A 482 2.16 15.74 -13.05
N PHE A 483 2.34 15.28 -11.80
CA PHE A 483 3.66 14.95 -11.27
C PHE A 483 4.34 13.86 -12.10
N VAL A 484 3.63 12.80 -12.46
CA VAL A 484 4.19 11.73 -13.29
C VAL A 484 4.50 12.22 -14.70
N LYS A 485 3.62 13.05 -15.29
CA LYS A 485 3.89 13.68 -16.60
C LYS A 485 5.14 14.54 -16.57
N TRP A 486 5.26 15.37 -15.52
CA TRP A 486 6.45 16.17 -15.29
C TRP A 486 7.73 15.30 -15.27
N PHE A 487 7.72 14.20 -14.55
CA PHE A 487 8.87 13.29 -14.48
C PHE A 487 9.19 12.67 -15.86
N LEU A 488 8.19 12.12 -16.54
CA LEU A 488 8.39 11.46 -17.83
C LEU A 488 8.83 12.43 -18.94
N GLU A 489 8.34 13.66 -18.99
CA GLU A 489 8.79 14.68 -19.95
C GLU A 489 10.29 15.02 -19.79
N ARG A 490 10.86 14.85 -18.59
CA ARG A 490 12.30 15.05 -18.38
C ARG A 490 13.12 13.88 -18.91
N THR A 491 12.58 12.69 -18.80
CA THR A 491 13.26 11.50 -19.34
C THR A 491 13.40 11.52 -20.87
N GLU A 492 12.54 12.25 -21.58
CA GLU A 492 12.63 12.40 -23.04
C GLU A 492 13.95 13.05 -23.52
N LYS A 493 14.57 13.87 -22.70
CA LYS A 493 15.84 14.51 -23.05
C LYS A 493 17.02 13.52 -23.07
N HIS A 494 16.82 12.33 -22.55
CA HIS A 494 17.81 11.26 -22.45
C HIS A 494 17.55 10.09 -23.41
N ILE A 495 16.45 10.14 -24.20
CA ILE A 495 16.13 9.21 -25.29
C ILE A 495 16.92 9.63 -26.53
#